data_6fd61cc8896312e0961710bb410d4889
#
_entry.id   6fd61cc8896312e0961710bb410d4889
#
_cell.length_a   1.000
_cell.length_b   1.000
_cell.length_c   1.000
_cell.angle_alpha   90.00
_cell.angle_beta   90.00
_cell.angle_gamma   90.00
#
_symmetry.space_group_name_H-M   'P 1'
#
loop_
_entity.id
_entity.type
_entity.pdbx_description
1 polymer ?
#
loop_
_entity_poly.entity_id
_entity_poly.type
_entity_poly.pdbx_seq_one_letter_code
_entity_poly.pdbx_strand_id
1 'polypeptide(L)'
;MTQFKDKTLLVTGAAGKFGRLAVAELLARGATRIVAGTRDPAGLADVAAQGVEVRRLDFDDAASLGSGFAGVDRALIISTVAANRTEQQRAAVAAAKAAGVGYLAYTSAPYARPNADAGGIADHYWTEQAIAAAGLDFTLLRNHIYADMTLQGAGPALTSGQLFDATDGGGRNYVTRADTARTAAGALLSATGRDIVDVTGPAPVTQEQLAALYTKLTGKTVTRVGLTGDQMQAGLEAAGLPAFYAALLVAFDRDAAAGYHAVTTDAVERYSGRKPQALADFLEENKAALAQ
;
A
#
# COMPACT_ATOMS: atom_id res chain seq x y z
N MET A 1 12.82 -19.72 -0.37
CA MET A 1 12.16 -18.55 -0.97
C MET A 1 13.02 -17.28 -0.91
N THR A 2 14.32 -17.40 -1.12
CA THR A 2 15.29 -16.28 -1.06
C THR A 2 16.38 -16.41 -2.15
N GLN A 3 15.96 -16.87 -3.36
CA GLN A 3 16.92 -17.17 -4.44
C GLN A 3 17.69 -15.92 -4.93
N PHE A 4 17.15 -14.72 -4.69
CA PHE A 4 17.75 -13.46 -5.11
C PHE A 4 18.35 -12.65 -3.95
N LYS A 5 18.60 -13.26 -2.78
CA LYS A 5 19.14 -12.54 -1.59
C LYS A 5 20.50 -11.87 -1.82
N ASP A 6 21.30 -12.38 -2.75
CA ASP A 6 22.63 -11.86 -3.07
C ASP A 6 22.61 -10.86 -4.25
N LYS A 7 21.43 -10.56 -4.79
CA LYS A 7 21.22 -9.51 -5.78
C LYS A 7 21.15 -8.13 -5.12
N THR A 8 21.46 -7.09 -5.87
CA THR A 8 21.27 -5.71 -5.40
C THR A 8 19.81 -5.34 -5.46
N LEU A 9 19.18 -5.17 -4.29
CA LEU A 9 17.76 -4.93 -4.11
C LEU A 9 17.51 -3.48 -3.71
N LEU A 10 16.83 -2.71 -4.54
CA LEU A 10 16.44 -1.33 -4.25
C LEU A 10 15.02 -1.28 -3.69
N VAL A 11 14.85 -0.51 -2.60
CA VAL A 11 13.53 -0.06 -2.10
C VAL A 11 13.45 1.44 -2.25
N THR A 12 12.56 1.96 -3.11
CA THR A 12 12.30 3.40 -3.21
C THR A 12 11.40 3.86 -2.06
N GLY A 13 11.40 5.15 -1.72
CA GLY A 13 10.57 5.65 -0.62
C GLY A 13 10.90 4.99 0.73
N ALA A 14 12.14 4.55 0.92
CA ALA A 14 12.58 3.76 2.06
C ALA A 14 12.42 4.44 3.43
N ALA A 15 12.37 5.78 3.49
CA ALA A 15 12.12 6.52 4.72
C ALA A 15 10.65 6.47 5.18
N GLY A 16 9.72 6.11 4.30
CA GLY A 16 8.30 5.99 4.61
C GLY A 16 7.97 4.76 5.47
N LYS A 17 6.76 4.76 6.07
CA LYS A 17 6.29 3.65 6.93
C LYS A 17 6.37 2.29 6.22
N PHE A 18 5.95 2.22 4.96
CA PHE A 18 6.00 0.99 4.17
C PHE A 18 7.44 0.61 3.80
N GLY A 19 8.23 1.57 3.33
CA GLY A 19 9.61 1.33 2.89
C GLY A 19 10.52 0.81 4.01
N ARG A 20 10.41 1.38 5.21
CA ARG A 20 11.13 0.89 6.39
C ARG A 20 10.79 -0.56 6.74
N LEU A 21 9.51 -0.94 6.68
CA LEU A 21 9.08 -2.33 6.91
C LEU A 21 9.61 -3.27 5.82
N ALA A 22 9.62 -2.85 4.56
CA ALA A 22 10.15 -3.66 3.46
C ALA A 22 11.67 -3.87 3.60
N VAL A 23 12.43 -2.83 3.95
CA VAL A 23 13.89 -2.93 4.20
C VAL A 23 14.17 -3.85 5.39
N ALA A 24 13.44 -3.68 6.50
CA ALA A 24 13.59 -4.54 7.68
C ALA A 24 13.30 -6.02 7.36
N GLU A 25 12.28 -6.30 6.55
CA GLU A 25 11.96 -7.67 6.15
C GLU A 25 13.03 -8.27 5.21
N LEU A 26 13.61 -7.47 4.29
CA LEU A 26 14.73 -7.90 3.45
C LEU A 26 15.96 -8.28 4.30
N LEU A 27 16.29 -7.46 5.29
CA LEU A 27 17.38 -7.75 6.25
C LEU A 27 17.09 -9.04 7.04
N ALA A 28 15.88 -9.17 7.58
CA ALA A 28 15.48 -10.35 8.37
C ALA A 28 15.53 -11.65 7.55
N ARG A 29 15.35 -11.55 6.21
CA ARG A 29 15.46 -12.71 5.29
C ARG A 29 16.87 -12.92 4.74
N GLY A 30 17.85 -12.18 5.22
CA GLY A 30 19.26 -12.34 4.88
C GLY A 30 19.64 -11.80 3.52
N ALA A 31 18.95 -10.78 3.02
CA ALA A 31 19.40 -10.04 1.84
C ALA A 31 20.72 -9.31 2.18
N THR A 32 21.73 -9.46 1.30
CA THR A 32 23.10 -8.99 1.59
C THR A 32 23.43 -7.65 0.93
N ARG A 33 22.67 -7.24 -0.10
CA ARG A 33 22.90 -6.03 -0.87
C ARG A 33 21.62 -5.25 -1.04
N ILE A 34 21.31 -4.42 -0.02
CA ILE A 34 20.08 -3.60 0.00
C ILE A 34 20.46 -2.14 -0.23
N VAL A 35 19.71 -1.49 -1.11
CA VAL A 35 19.76 -0.05 -1.38
C VAL A 35 18.44 0.57 -0.91
N ALA A 36 18.53 1.52 0.02
CA ALA A 36 17.40 2.30 0.51
C ALA A 36 17.38 3.67 -0.21
N GLY A 37 16.44 3.83 -1.15
CA GLY A 37 16.27 5.07 -1.90
C GLY A 37 15.33 6.03 -1.18
N THR A 38 15.77 7.26 -0.95
CA THR A 38 14.99 8.32 -0.28
C THR A 38 15.37 9.70 -0.80
N ARG A 39 14.46 10.68 -0.68
CA ARG A 39 14.76 12.08 -0.98
C ARG A 39 15.74 12.70 0.03
N ASP A 40 15.65 12.27 1.29
CA ASP A 40 16.53 12.69 2.37
C ASP A 40 17.29 11.50 2.95
N PRO A 41 18.55 11.28 2.56
CA PRO A 41 19.39 10.22 3.09
C PRO A 41 19.67 10.32 4.60
N ALA A 42 19.72 11.53 5.16
CA ALA A 42 20.00 11.73 6.58
C ALA A 42 18.90 11.10 7.48
N GLY A 43 17.66 11.07 7.00
CA GLY A 43 16.54 10.42 7.69
C GLY A 43 16.62 8.89 7.79
N LEU A 44 17.67 8.26 7.22
CA LEU A 44 17.90 6.81 7.24
C LEU A 44 19.23 6.41 7.89
N ALA A 45 19.81 7.25 8.74
CA ALA A 45 21.06 6.94 9.42
C ALA A 45 21.00 5.63 10.24
N ASP A 46 19.87 5.35 10.86
CA ASP A 46 19.58 4.10 11.59
C ASP A 46 19.55 2.86 10.70
N VAL A 47 19.10 3.01 9.46
CA VAL A 47 19.08 1.94 8.45
C VAL A 47 20.49 1.74 7.88
N ALA A 48 21.22 2.82 7.61
CA ALA A 48 22.63 2.76 7.17
C ALA A 48 23.52 2.06 8.18
N ALA A 49 23.30 2.27 9.49
CA ALA A 49 24.02 1.60 10.56
C ALA A 49 23.84 0.06 10.57
N GLN A 50 22.83 -0.46 9.86
CA GLN A 50 22.59 -1.90 9.68
C GLN A 50 23.26 -2.47 8.41
N GLY A 51 24.14 -1.69 7.74
CA GLY A 51 24.84 -2.11 6.54
C GLY A 51 24.06 -1.91 5.23
N VAL A 52 22.94 -1.21 5.28
CA VAL A 52 22.15 -0.87 4.09
C VAL A 52 22.76 0.35 3.39
N GLU A 53 22.95 0.27 2.08
CA GLU A 53 23.39 1.41 1.29
C GLU A 53 22.22 2.41 1.17
N VAL A 54 22.42 3.67 1.55
CA VAL A 54 21.41 4.73 1.40
C VAL A 54 21.77 5.62 0.22
N ARG A 55 20.82 5.80 -0.71
CA ARG A 55 20.98 6.66 -1.88
C ARG A 55 19.94 7.77 -1.90
N ARG A 56 20.35 8.96 -2.35
CA ARG A 56 19.38 9.98 -2.72
C ARG A 56 18.61 9.51 -3.95
N LEU A 57 17.30 9.45 -3.86
CA LEU A 57 16.41 9.07 -4.94
C LEU A 57 15.12 9.89 -4.83
N ASP A 58 14.98 10.81 -5.77
CA ASP A 58 13.86 11.74 -5.89
C ASP A 58 13.22 11.54 -7.28
N PHE A 59 11.94 11.28 -7.32
CA PHE A 59 11.23 11.00 -8.57
C PHE A 59 11.04 12.25 -9.45
N ASP A 60 11.24 13.45 -8.89
CA ASP A 60 11.26 14.71 -9.62
C ASP A 60 12.66 15.11 -10.12
N ASP A 61 13.70 14.32 -9.82
CA ASP A 61 15.08 14.59 -10.18
C ASP A 61 15.66 13.43 -11.02
N ALA A 62 15.71 13.62 -12.33
CA ALA A 62 16.19 12.62 -13.28
C ALA A 62 17.65 12.18 -13.02
N ALA A 63 18.51 13.09 -12.53
CA ALA A 63 19.90 12.74 -12.21
C ALA A 63 19.96 11.80 -11.00
N SER A 64 19.14 12.07 -9.98
CA SER A 64 19.04 11.20 -8.79
C SER A 64 18.41 9.85 -9.13
N LEU A 65 17.46 9.79 -10.07
CA LEU A 65 16.92 8.53 -10.56
C LEU A 65 18.01 7.69 -11.24
N GLY A 66 18.79 8.28 -12.14
CA GLY A 66 19.88 7.58 -12.82
C GLY A 66 20.91 7.00 -11.84
N SER A 67 21.38 7.80 -10.88
CA SER A 67 22.32 7.33 -9.85
C SER A 67 21.69 6.34 -8.87
N GLY A 68 20.44 6.55 -8.51
CA GLY A 68 19.69 5.72 -7.56
C GLY A 68 19.49 4.27 -8.06
N PHE A 69 19.24 4.08 -9.35
CA PHE A 69 19.07 2.75 -9.97
C PHE A 69 20.38 2.12 -10.46
N ALA A 70 21.52 2.81 -10.42
CA ALA A 70 22.79 2.30 -10.92
C ALA A 70 23.21 1.00 -10.21
N GLY A 71 23.45 -0.07 -10.97
CA GLY A 71 23.88 -1.37 -10.45
C GLY A 71 22.82 -2.14 -9.64
N VAL A 72 21.55 -1.76 -9.76
CA VAL A 72 20.42 -2.45 -9.12
C VAL A 72 19.95 -3.60 -10.01
N ASP A 73 19.83 -4.79 -9.44
CA ASP A 73 19.29 -5.97 -10.13
C ASP A 73 17.74 -6.01 -10.09
N ARG A 74 17.17 -5.67 -8.94
CA ARG A 74 15.73 -5.77 -8.67
C ARG A 74 15.27 -4.57 -7.82
N ALA A 75 14.13 -3.99 -8.15
CA ALA A 75 13.66 -2.81 -7.43
C ALA A 75 12.19 -2.92 -7.00
N LEU A 76 11.90 -2.39 -5.82
CA LEU A 76 10.54 -2.09 -5.35
C LEU A 76 10.28 -0.60 -5.55
N ILE A 77 9.38 -0.28 -6.47
CA ILE A 77 8.85 1.08 -6.63
C ILE A 77 7.63 1.22 -5.73
N ILE A 78 7.78 2.01 -4.67
CA ILE A 78 6.68 2.40 -3.80
C ILE A 78 5.99 3.62 -4.41
N SER A 79 4.70 3.51 -4.64
CA SER A 79 3.89 4.58 -5.23
C SER A 79 3.87 5.84 -4.36
N THR A 80 3.93 7.00 -5.02
CA THR A 80 3.91 8.31 -4.36
C THR A 80 2.49 8.82 -4.15
N VAL A 81 2.35 9.83 -3.30
CA VAL A 81 1.11 10.61 -3.11
C VAL A 81 1.41 12.03 -3.52
N ALA A 82 1.35 12.31 -4.83
CA ALA A 82 1.61 13.63 -5.41
C ALA A 82 0.64 13.86 -6.58
N ALA A 83 0.40 15.12 -6.93
CA ALA A 83 -0.47 15.48 -8.05
C ALA A 83 0.08 14.99 -9.40
N ASN A 84 1.41 14.95 -9.56
CA ASN A 84 2.13 14.49 -10.74
C ASN A 84 2.67 13.05 -10.61
N ARG A 85 2.05 12.23 -9.76
CA ARG A 85 2.59 10.91 -9.41
C ARG A 85 2.71 9.95 -10.59
N THR A 86 1.83 10.05 -11.59
CA THR A 86 1.94 9.23 -12.81
C THR A 86 3.23 9.51 -13.57
N GLU A 87 3.58 10.79 -13.74
CA GLU A 87 4.83 11.24 -14.35
C GLU A 87 6.05 10.79 -13.54
N GLN A 88 6.01 11.01 -12.22
CA GLN A 88 7.07 10.58 -11.29
C GLN A 88 7.32 9.07 -11.39
N GLN A 89 6.26 8.26 -11.34
CA GLN A 89 6.37 6.80 -11.38
C GLN A 89 6.84 6.30 -12.74
N ARG A 90 6.38 6.91 -13.84
CA ARG A 90 6.86 6.62 -15.19
C ARG A 90 8.35 6.96 -15.35
N ALA A 91 8.81 8.08 -14.80
CA ALA A 91 10.22 8.45 -14.79
C ALA A 91 11.07 7.41 -14.03
N ALA A 92 10.59 6.94 -12.86
CA ALA A 92 11.27 5.89 -12.10
C ALA A 92 11.33 4.56 -12.88
N VAL A 93 10.25 4.16 -13.57
CA VAL A 93 10.23 2.95 -14.43
C VAL A 93 11.21 3.09 -15.60
N ALA A 94 11.25 4.25 -16.25
CA ALA A 94 12.18 4.52 -17.35
C ALA A 94 13.64 4.48 -16.89
N ALA A 95 13.95 5.07 -15.74
CA ALA A 95 15.27 5.05 -15.13
C ALA A 95 15.70 3.62 -14.74
N ALA A 96 14.81 2.83 -14.16
CA ALA A 96 15.07 1.44 -13.84
C ALA A 96 15.43 0.62 -15.09
N LYS A 97 14.64 0.79 -16.17
CA LYS A 97 14.93 0.14 -17.47
C LYS A 97 16.28 0.58 -18.03
N ALA A 98 16.57 1.88 -18.04
CA ALA A 98 17.83 2.42 -18.56
C ALA A 98 19.06 1.94 -17.77
N ALA A 99 18.89 1.71 -16.45
CA ALA A 99 19.95 1.16 -15.58
C ALA A 99 20.12 -0.36 -15.69
N GLY A 100 19.30 -1.06 -16.48
CA GLY A 100 19.39 -2.50 -16.67
C GLY A 100 18.78 -3.32 -15.52
N VAL A 101 17.87 -2.74 -14.73
CA VAL A 101 17.11 -3.48 -13.71
C VAL A 101 16.33 -4.61 -14.39
N GLY A 102 16.48 -5.84 -13.89
CA GLY A 102 15.85 -7.02 -14.50
C GLY A 102 14.45 -7.30 -14.00
N TYR A 103 14.06 -6.75 -12.83
CA TYR A 103 12.77 -7.02 -12.20
C TYR A 103 12.25 -5.82 -11.40
N LEU A 104 10.94 -5.56 -11.52
CA LEU A 104 10.25 -4.52 -10.76
C LEU A 104 9.10 -5.12 -9.92
N ALA A 105 9.08 -4.84 -8.62
CA ALA A 105 7.86 -4.89 -7.82
C ALA A 105 7.28 -3.47 -7.72
N TYR A 106 5.97 -3.33 -7.80
CA TYR A 106 5.29 -2.04 -7.72
C TYR A 106 4.11 -2.09 -6.76
N THR A 107 4.00 -1.15 -5.83
CA THR A 107 2.84 -1.03 -4.96
C THR A 107 1.70 -0.35 -5.70
N SER A 108 0.81 -1.14 -6.25
CA SER A 108 -0.40 -0.71 -6.95
C SER A 108 -1.61 -0.66 -6.02
N ALA A 109 -2.79 -0.40 -6.56
CA ALA A 109 -4.07 -0.39 -5.86
C ALA A 109 -5.03 -1.46 -6.43
N PRO A 110 -5.99 -1.95 -5.63
CA PRO A 110 -6.97 -2.91 -6.10
C PRO A 110 -7.78 -2.32 -7.24
N TYR A 111 -8.15 -3.17 -8.20
CA TYR A 111 -8.99 -2.81 -9.34
C TYR A 111 -8.47 -1.58 -10.11
N ALA A 112 -7.16 -1.46 -10.31
CA ALA A 112 -6.56 -0.39 -11.11
C ALA A 112 -7.16 -0.37 -12.53
N ARG A 113 -7.76 0.76 -12.94
CA ARG A 113 -8.48 0.94 -14.20
C ARG A 113 -8.36 2.37 -14.73
N PRO A 114 -8.46 2.62 -16.04
CA PRO A 114 -8.15 3.94 -16.63
C PRO A 114 -9.16 5.03 -16.24
N ASN A 115 -10.41 4.67 -15.98
CA ASN A 115 -11.53 5.60 -15.72
C ASN A 115 -12.05 5.46 -14.29
N ALA A 116 -11.15 5.34 -13.31
CA ALA A 116 -11.53 5.27 -11.92
C ALA A 116 -11.91 6.66 -11.40
N ASP A 117 -13.07 6.78 -10.74
CA ASP A 117 -13.51 8.02 -10.09
C ASP A 117 -12.61 8.39 -8.90
N ALA A 118 -12.05 7.39 -8.22
CA ALA A 118 -11.02 7.59 -7.22
C ALA A 118 -9.70 7.96 -7.91
N GLY A 119 -9.34 9.23 -7.92
CA GLY A 119 -8.25 9.80 -8.69
C GLY A 119 -6.89 9.08 -8.59
N GLY A 120 -6.64 8.36 -7.50
CA GLY A 120 -5.44 7.56 -7.36
C GLY A 120 -5.43 6.21 -8.07
N ILE A 121 -6.57 5.63 -8.34
CA ILE A 121 -6.69 4.29 -8.97
C ILE A 121 -6.28 4.35 -10.45
N ALA A 122 -6.68 5.40 -11.18
CA ALA A 122 -6.29 5.61 -12.57
C ALA A 122 -4.77 5.80 -12.72
N ASP A 123 -4.13 6.53 -11.80
CA ASP A 123 -2.68 6.73 -11.80
C ASP A 123 -1.91 5.40 -11.63
N HIS A 124 -2.42 4.51 -10.78
CA HIS A 124 -1.87 3.16 -10.64
C HIS A 124 -1.98 2.38 -11.94
N TYR A 125 -3.14 2.41 -12.60
CA TYR A 125 -3.32 1.76 -13.90
C TYR A 125 -2.29 2.24 -14.93
N TRP A 126 -2.12 3.55 -15.08
CA TRP A 126 -1.18 4.08 -16.07
C TRP A 126 0.28 3.74 -15.74
N THR A 127 0.61 3.60 -14.46
CA THR A 127 1.93 3.12 -14.02
C THR A 127 2.09 1.62 -14.31
N GLU A 128 1.07 0.80 -14.07
CA GLU A 128 1.06 -0.62 -14.45
C GLU A 128 1.30 -0.80 -15.96
N GLN A 129 0.64 0.04 -16.81
CA GLN A 129 0.87 0.01 -18.26
C GLN A 129 2.30 0.38 -18.63
N ALA A 130 2.90 1.37 -17.96
CA ALA A 130 4.28 1.75 -18.20
C ALA A 130 5.27 0.63 -17.82
N ILE A 131 5.05 -0.06 -16.71
CA ILE A 131 5.86 -1.22 -16.27
C ILE A 131 5.73 -2.36 -17.28
N ALA A 132 4.51 -2.69 -17.72
CA ALA A 132 4.27 -3.73 -18.71
C ALA A 132 4.98 -3.44 -20.05
N ALA A 133 4.93 -2.17 -20.51
CA ALA A 133 5.59 -1.70 -21.74
C ALA A 133 7.11 -1.62 -21.61
N ALA A 134 7.67 -1.57 -20.39
CA ALA A 134 9.12 -1.54 -20.19
C ALA A 134 9.81 -2.84 -20.62
N GLY A 135 9.08 -3.96 -20.67
CA GLY A 135 9.62 -5.24 -21.11
C GLY A 135 10.40 -6.01 -20.04
N LEU A 136 10.36 -5.54 -18.79
CA LEU A 136 11.00 -6.17 -17.63
C LEU A 136 10.11 -7.29 -17.06
N ASP A 137 10.69 -8.15 -16.24
CA ASP A 137 9.91 -8.97 -15.32
C ASP A 137 9.31 -8.10 -14.23
N PHE A 138 8.10 -8.42 -13.75
CA PHE A 138 7.47 -7.61 -12.71
C PHE A 138 6.47 -8.38 -11.86
N THR A 139 6.21 -7.85 -10.67
CA THR A 139 4.99 -8.15 -9.90
C THR A 139 4.29 -6.83 -9.55
N LEU A 140 3.05 -6.66 -10.04
CA LEU A 140 2.17 -5.57 -9.66
C LEU A 140 1.42 -6.00 -8.40
N LEU A 141 1.77 -5.39 -7.27
CA LEU A 141 1.20 -5.68 -5.96
C LEU A 141 0.00 -4.74 -5.73
N ARG A 142 -1.19 -5.17 -6.10
CA ARG A 142 -2.44 -4.43 -5.87
C ARG A 142 -2.80 -4.55 -4.39
N ASN A 143 -2.20 -3.68 -3.58
CA ASN A 143 -2.43 -3.67 -2.14
C ASN A 143 -3.84 -3.20 -1.83
N HIS A 144 -4.61 -4.04 -1.16
CA HIS A 144 -5.93 -3.66 -0.64
C HIS A 144 -5.82 -2.65 0.50
N ILE A 145 -6.96 -2.21 1.03
CA ILE A 145 -7.02 -1.13 2.03
C ILE A 145 -6.24 -1.54 3.28
N TYR A 146 -5.34 -0.67 3.71
CA TYR A 146 -4.54 -0.96 4.89
C TYR A 146 -5.40 -0.98 6.17
N ALA A 147 -5.28 -2.05 6.95
CA ALA A 147 -5.91 -2.16 8.26
C ALA A 147 -5.55 -0.99 9.18
N ASP A 148 -4.36 -0.43 9.05
CA ASP A 148 -3.89 0.78 9.74
C ASP A 148 -4.84 1.99 9.60
N MET A 149 -5.57 2.08 8.49
CA MET A 149 -6.53 3.17 8.25
C MET A 149 -7.75 3.07 9.16
N THR A 150 -8.11 1.87 9.62
CA THR A 150 -9.24 1.70 10.55
C THR A 150 -8.95 2.32 11.92
N LEU A 151 -7.69 2.36 12.35
CA LEU A 151 -7.30 3.05 13.58
C LEU A 151 -7.45 4.57 13.44
N GLN A 152 -7.06 5.13 12.28
CA GLN A 152 -7.18 6.57 12.01
C GLN A 152 -8.64 7.02 11.91
N GLY A 153 -9.51 6.17 11.34
CA GLY A 153 -10.94 6.45 11.17
C GLY A 153 -11.79 6.17 12.42
N ALA A 154 -11.22 5.56 13.47
CA ALA A 154 -11.99 5.15 14.64
C ALA A 154 -12.46 6.33 15.51
N GLY A 155 -11.66 7.39 15.66
CA GLY A 155 -11.94 8.51 16.56
C GLY A 155 -13.33 9.13 16.40
N PRO A 156 -13.74 9.57 15.21
CA PRO A 156 -15.08 10.09 14.96
C PRO A 156 -16.20 9.10 15.29
N ALA A 157 -16.03 7.83 14.91
CA ALA A 157 -17.02 6.79 15.17
C ALA A 157 -17.18 6.51 16.67
N LEU A 158 -16.08 6.47 17.43
CA LEU A 158 -16.08 6.26 18.87
C LEU A 158 -16.59 7.46 19.67
N THR A 159 -16.51 8.66 19.10
CA THR A 159 -17.01 9.89 19.70
C THR A 159 -18.52 10.04 19.47
N SER A 160 -19.00 9.79 18.24
CA SER A 160 -20.41 9.94 17.88
C SER A 160 -21.26 8.71 18.19
N GLY A 161 -20.64 7.53 18.38
CA GLY A 161 -21.33 6.24 18.45
C GLY A 161 -21.84 5.76 17.08
N GLN A 162 -21.40 6.39 15.97
CA GLN A 162 -21.89 6.09 14.63
C GLN A 162 -20.74 5.95 13.63
N LEU A 163 -20.77 4.89 12.85
CA LEU A 163 -19.86 4.67 11.70
C LEU A 163 -20.63 4.86 10.40
N PHE A 164 -20.36 5.97 9.73
CA PHE A 164 -21.00 6.32 8.46
C PHE A 164 -20.25 5.70 7.28
N ASP A 165 -20.98 5.18 6.30
CA ASP A 165 -20.43 4.66 5.05
C ASP A 165 -21.45 4.67 3.91
N ALA A 166 -20.94 4.60 2.68
CA ALA A 166 -21.73 4.45 1.47
C ALA A 166 -21.41 3.13 0.72
N THR A 167 -21.01 2.08 1.46
CA THR A 167 -20.62 0.78 0.89
C THR A 167 -21.78 -0.11 0.50
N ASP A 168 -23.01 0.27 0.79
CA ASP A 168 -24.23 -0.54 0.59
C ASP A 168 -24.10 -1.99 1.09
N GLY A 169 -23.41 -2.16 2.23
CA GLY A 169 -23.12 -3.47 2.82
C GLY A 169 -21.94 -4.21 2.17
N GLY A 170 -21.31 -3.66 1.16
CA GLY A 170 -20.10 -4.23 0.55
C GLY A 170 -18.94 -4.35 1.53
N GLY A 171 -18.25 -5.49 1.47
CA GLY A 171 -17.09 -5.76 2.32
C GLY A 171 -15.80 -5.18 1.72
N ARG A 172 -14.84 -4.89 2.60
CA ARG A 172 -13.47 -4.52 2.24
C ARG A 172 -12.50 -5.54 2.80
N ASN A 173 -11.61 -6.03 1.97
CA ASN A 173 -10.55 -6.92 2.42
C ASN A 173 -9.38 -6.06 2.93
N TYR A 174 -9.32 -5.92 4.26
CA TYR A 174 -8.26 -5.16 4.92
C TYR A 174 -6.99 -6.01 5.05
N VAL A 175 -5.86 -5.43 4.70
CA VAL A 175 -4.53 -6.06 4.84
C VAL A 175 -3.63 -5.16 5.68
N THR A 176 -2.81 -5.71 6.56
CA THR A 176 -1.88 -4.89 7.36
C THR A 176 -0.74 -4.35 6.48
N ARG A 177 -0.25 -3.15 6.79
CA ARG A 177 0.93 -2.61 6.10
C ARG A 177 2.15 -3.51 6.28
N ALA A 178 2.23 -4.22 7.41
CA ALA A 178 3.29 -5.20 7.65
C ALA A 178 3.18 -6.40 6.70
N ASP A 179 1.98 -6.93 6.44
CA ASP A 179 1.78 -8.03 5.49
C ASP A 179 2.11 -7.62 4.06
N THR A 180 1.67 -6.43 3.65
CA THR A 180 1.99 -5.92 2.31
C THR A 180 3.49 -5.68 2.11
N ALA A 181 4.19 -5.16 3.13
CA ALA A 181 5.64 -4.97 3.07
C ALA A 181 6.39 -6.31 3.02
N ARG A 182 5.94 -7.32 3.80
CA ARG A 182 6.48 -8.69 3.75
C ARG A 182 6.26 -9.34 2.38
N THR A 183 5.10 -9.12 1.78
CA THR A 183 4.77 -9.60 0.44
C THR A 183 5.69 -8.97 -0.61
N ALA A 184 5.90 -7.66 -0.54
CA ALA A 184 6.79 -6.94 -1.45
C ALA A 184 8.24 -7.39 -1.33
N ALA A 185 8.75 -7.56 -0.10
CA ALA A 185 10.09 -8.10 0.15
C ALA A 185 10.23 -9.54 -0.39
N GLY A 186 9.19 -10.36 -0.19
CA GLY A 186 9.14 -11.72 -0.73
C GLY A 186 9.18 -11.75 -2.26
N ALA A 187 8.43 -10.87 -2.93
CA ALA A 187 8.46 -10.73 -4.37
C ALA A 187 9.85 -10.33 -4.88
N LEU A 188 10.52 -9.37 -4.22
CA LEU A 188 11.91 -9.02 -4.56
C LEU A 188 12.86 -10.20 -4.43
N LEU A 189 12.66 -11.07 -3.44
CA LEU A 189 13.56 -12.18 -3.14
C LEU A 189 13.29 -13.45 -3.94
N SER A 190 12.11 -13.61 -4.56
CA SER A 190 11.74 -14.91 -5.15
C SER A 190 10.95 -14.86 -6.45
N ALA A 191 10.26 -13.76 -6.78
CA ALA A 191 9.41 -13.72 -7.95
C ALA A 191 10.21 -13.69 -9.27
N THR A 192 9.66 -14.33 -10.30
CA THR A 192 10.17 -14.37 -11.67
C THR A 192 9.01 -14.18 -12.65
N GLY A 193 9.33 -13.73 -13.87
CA GLY A 193 8.33 -13.48 -14.90
C GLY A 193 7.43 -12.29 -14.57
N ARG A 194 6.19 -12.32 -15.06
CA ARG A 194 5.26 -11.20 -14.99
C ARG A 194 4.00 -11.64 -14.26
N ASP A 195 3.64 -10.94 -13.19
CA ASP A 195 2.47 -11.29 -12.36
C ASP A 195 1.73 -10.02 -11.88
N ILE A 196 0.42 -10.16 -11.71
CA ILE A 196 -0.44 -9.14 -11.12
C ILE A 196 -1.21 -9.83 -10.00
N VAL A 197 -1.03 -9.35 -8.78
CA VAL A 197 -1.64 -9.98 -7.60
C VAL A 197 -2.34 -8.96 -6.72
N ASP A 198 -3.54 -9.30 -6.27
CA ASP A 198 -4.20 -8.60 -5.19
C ASP A 198 -3.59 -9.05 -3.86
N VAL A 199 -3.09 -8.09 -3.07
CA VAL A 199 -2.51 -8.36 -1.76
C VAL A 199 -3.56 -8.08 -0.70
N THR A 200 -4.12 -9.13 -0.13
CA THR A 200 -5.33 -9.07 0.69
C THR A 200 -5.12 -9.63 2.09
N GLY A 201 -5.97 -9.24 3.02
CA GLY A 201 -6.17 -9.94 4.28
C GLY A 201 -6.87 -11.29 4.06
N PRO A 202 -7.24 -11.99 5.15
CA PRO A 202 -7.79 -13.34 5.05
C PRO A 202 -9.26 -13.39 4.61
N ALA A 203 -10.00 -12.29 4.78
CA ALA A 203 -11.41 -12.19 4.41
C ALA A 203 -11.90 -10.74 4.35
N PRO A 204 -12.92 -10.44 3.52
CA PRO A 204 -13.58 -9.14 3.54
C PRO A 204 -14.30 -8.89 4.86
N VAL A 205 -14.31 -7.64 5.31
CA VAL A 205 -15.02 -7.17 6.52
C VAL A 205 -15.97 -6.04 6.10
N THR A 206 -17.24 -6.14 6.48
CA THR A 206 -18.24 -5.08 6.24
C THR A 206 -18.11 -3.97 7.28
N GLN A 207 -18.68 -2.79 7.00
CA GLN A 207 -18.69 -1.68 7.97
C GLN A 207 -19.53 -2.01 9.22
N GLU A 208 -20.56 -2.86 9.09
CA GLU A 208 -21.30 -3.42 10.24
C GLU A 208 -20.38 -4.24 11.15
N GLN A 209 -19.57 -5.13 10.56
CA GLN A 209 -18.59 -5.94 11.30
C GLN A 209 -17.50 -5.08 11.93
N LEU A 210 -17.04 -4.03 11.26
CA LEU A 210 -16.07 -3.07 11.80
C LEU A 210 -16.64 -2.31 12.99
N ALA A 211 -17.88 -1.82 12.92
CA ALA A 211 -18.58 -1.17 14.03
C ALA A 211 -18.72 -2.11 15.25
N ALA A 212 -19.05 -3.39 15.00
CA ALA A 212 -19.11 -4.41 16.05
C ALA A 212 -17.73 -4.66 16.69
N LEU A 213 -16.65 -4.66 15.91
CA LEU A 213 -15.28 -4.77 16.44
C LEU A 213 -14.92 -3.57 17.32
N TYR A 214 -15.21 -2.35 16.90
CA TYR A 214 -15.00 -1.17 17.74
C TYR A 214 -15.76 -1.26 19.06
N THR A 215 -17.05 -1.63 19.00
CA THR A 215 -17.88 -1.82 20.20
C THR A 215 -17.26 -2.85 21.15
N LYS A 216 -16.89 -4.02 20.64
CA LYS A 216 -16.27 -5.10 21.42
C LYS A 216 -14.98 -4.66 22.10
N LEU A 217 -14.09 -3.96 21.37
CA LEU A 217 -12.75 -3.62 21.84
C LEU A 217 -12.74 -2.45 22.83
N THR A 218 -13.66 -1.49 22.66
CA THR A 218 -13.67 -0.26 23.47
C THR A 218 -14.73 -0.23 24.55
N GLY A 219 -15.76 -1.10 24.46
CA GLY A 219 -16.95 -1.05 25.30
C GLY A 219 -17.91 0.10 24.97
N LYS A 220 -17.59 0.96 24.00
CA LYS A 220 -18.47 2.04 23.53
C LYS A 220 -19.32 1.52 22.38
N THR A 221 -20.62 1.67 22.45
CA THR A 221 -21.52 1.28 21.35
C THR A 221 -21.23 2.09 20.10
N VAL A 222 -20.95 1.41 18.99
CA VAL A 222 -20.81 2.01 17.65
C VAL A 222 -21.80 1.29 16.72
N THR A 223 -22.65 2.05 16.07
CA THR A 223 -23.66 1.53 15.12
C THR A 223 -23.33 2.00 13.72
N ARG A 224 -23.40 1.11 12.74
CA ARG A 224 -23.28 1.48 11.33
C ARG A 224 -24.48 2.31 10.86
N VAL A 225 -24.20 3.36 10.09
CA VAL A 225 -25.21 4.19 9.42
C VAL A 225 -24.89 4.23 7.93
N GLY A 226 -25.65 3.48 7.12
CA GLY A 226 -25.52 3.49 5.66
C GLY A 226 -26.07 4.78 5.07
N LEU A 227 -25.30 5.41 4.19
CA LEU A 227 -25.65 6.63 3.47
C LEU A 227 -25.60 6.39 1.96
N THR A 228 -26.22 7.25 1.16
CA THR A 228 -25.90 7.35 -0.26
C THR A 228 -24.54 8.04 -0.44
N GLY A 229 -23.89 7.83 -1.60
CA GLY A 229 -22.61 8.51 -1.90
C GLY A 229 -22.71 10.03 -1.79
N ASP A 230 -23.82 10.62 -2.24
CA ASP A 230 -24.02 12.07 -2.20
C ASP A 230 -24.23 12.57 -0.76
N GLN A 231 -24.94 11.81 0.08
CA GLN A 231 -25.09 12.13 1.50
C GLN A 231 -23.75 12.03 2.24
N MET A 232 -22.97 10.99 1.94
CA MET A 232 -21.62 10.81 2.53
C MET A 232 -20.69 11.96 2.14
N GLN A 233 -20.67 12.34 0.86
CA GLN A 233 -19.87 13.46 0.38
C GLN A 233 -20.25 14.77 1.07
N ALA A 234 -21.54 15.11 1.09
CA ALA A 234 -22.03 16.32 1.73
C ALA A 234 -21.70 16.36 3.23
N GLY A 235 -21.83 15.23 3.94
CA GLY A 235 -21.47 15.10 5.35
C GLY A 235 -19.98 15.31 5.62
N LEU A 236 -19.11 14.74 4.79
CA LEU A 236 -17.66 14.91 4.89
C LEU A 236 -17.23 16.36 4.63
N GLU A 237 -17.81 17.02 3.63
CA GLU A 237 -17.54 18.42 3.32
C GLU A 237 -18.03 19.35 4.45
N ALA A 238 -19.23 19.09 5.00
CA ALA A 238 -19.75 19.81 6.15
C ALA A 238 -18.89 19.64 7.42
N ALA A 239 -18.23 18.49 7.56
CA ALA A 239 -17.25 18.23 8.62
C ALA A 239 -15.88 18.89 8.36
N GLY A 240 -15.72 19.64 7.27
CA GLY A 240 -14.51 20.39 6.93
C GLY A 240 -13.49 19.64 6.07
N LEU A 241 -13.84 18.48 5.54
CA LEU A 241 -12.95 17.76 4.63
C LEU A 241 -12.99 18.45 3.24
N PRO A 242 -11.84 18.77 2.62
CA PRO A 242 -11.82 19.32 1.27
C PRO A 242 -12.54 18.40 0.27
N ALA A 243 -13.32 18.97 -0.66
CA ALA A 243 -14.19 18.25 -1.61
C ALA A 243 -13.45 17.13 -2.38
N PHE A 244 -12.19 17.36 -2.75
CA PHE A 244 -11.36 16.33 -3.42
C PHE A 244 -11.19 15.08 -2.54
N TYR A 245 -10.90 15.23 -1.25
CA TYR A 245 -10.73 14.09 -0.34
C TYR A 245 -12.07 13.43 0.00
N ALA A 246 -13.14 14.22 0.13
CA ALA A 246 -14.49 13.68 0.33
C ALA A 246 -14.90 12.80 -0.86
N ALA A 247 -14.73 13.28 -2.09
CA ALA A 247 -15.00 12.53 -3.30
C ALA A 247 -14.15 11.23 -3.39
N LEU A 248 -12.88 11.29 -2.99
CA LEU A 248 -12.00 10.12 -2.97
C LEU A 248 -12.51 9.03 -2.01
N LEU A 249 -12.92 9.40 -0.80
CA LEU A 249 -13.48 8.44 0.17
C LEU A 249 -14.78 7.82 -0.33
N VAL A 250 -15.68 8.63 -0.91
CA VAL A 250 -16.94 8.15 -1.50
C VAL A 250 -16.67 7.21 -2.68
N ALA A 251 -15.66 7.48 -3.50
CA ALA A 251 -15.29 6.59 -4.60
C ALA A 251 -14.80 5.22 -4.09
N PHE A 252 -14.02 5.19 -3.00
CA PHE A 252 -13.65 3.92 -2.34
C PHE A 252 -14.86 3.18 -1.77
N ASP A 253 -15.86 3.89 -1.25
CA ASP A 253 -17.10 3.27 -0.78
C ASP A 253 -17.90 2.68 -1.94
N ARG A 254 -18.03 3.40 -3.06
CA ARG A 254 -18.67 2.90 -4.30
C ARG A 254 -17.96 1.66 -4.85
N ASP A 255 -16.64 1.64 -4.84
CA ASP A 255 -15.86 0.46 -5.27
C ASP A 255 -16.09 -0.73 -4.33
N ALA A 256 -16.26 -0.51 -3.03
CA ALA A 256 -16.64 -1.56 -2.08
C ALA A 256 -18.07 -2.06 -2.33
N ALA A 257 -19.04 -1.15 -2.56
CA ALA A 257 -20.41 -1.49 -2.93
C ALA A 257 -20.49 -2.35 -4.21
N ALA A 258 -19.62 -2.05 -5.18
CA ALA A 258 -19.50 -2.82 -6.42
C ALA A 258 -18.75 -4.17 -6.25
N GLY A 259 -18.27 -4.49 -5.05
CA GLY A 259 -17.57 -5.74 -4.75
C GLY A 259 -16.07 -5.76 -5.10
N TYR A 260 -15.51 -4.68 -5.62
CA TYR A 260 -14.11 -4.65 -6.06
C TYR A 260 -13.11 -4.79 -4.93
N HIS A 261 -13.51 -4.55 -3.70
CA HIS A 261 -12.67 -4.69 -2.51
C HIS A 261 -12.89 -6.00 -1.75
N ALA A 262 -13.77 -6.91 -2.23
CA ALA A 262 -14.09 -8.16 -1.54
C ALA A 262 -13.24 -9.35 -2.00
N VAL A 263 -12.28 -9.13 -2.90
CA VAL A 263 -11.38 -10.18 -3.40
C VAL A 263 -10.51 -10.72 -2.26
N THR A 264 -10.27 -12.03 -2.25
CA THR A 264 -9.34 -12.71 -1.33
C THR A 264 -8.38 -13.57 -2.12
N THR A 265 -7.09 -13.48 -1.84
CA THR A 265 -6.03 -14.23 -2.51
C THR A 265 -5.03 -14.81 -1.50
N ASP A 266 -4.14 -15.66 -1.99
CA ASP A 266 -3.04 -16.26 -1.24
C ASP A 266 -1.73 -15.46 -1.36
N ALA A 267 -1.73 -14.28 -1.99
CA ALA A 267 -0.52 -13.53 -2.31
C ALA A 267 0.37 -13.25 -1.09
N VAL A 268 -0.24 -12.91 0.06
CA VAL A 268 0.51 -12.71 1.32
C VAL A 268 1.23 -13.98 1.72
N GLU A 269 0.53 -15.12 1.78
CA GLU A 269 1.13 -16.40 2.19
C GLU A 269 2.18 -16.87 1.17
N ARG A 270 1.89 -16.75 -0.13
CA ARG A 270 2.77 -17.15 -1.24
C ARG A 270 4.13 -16.44 -1.19
N TYR A 271 4.16 -15.13 -0.98
CA TYR A 271 5.39 -14.35 -0.98
C TYR A 271 6.02 -14.17 0.40
N SER A 272 5.21 -14.08 1.47
CA SER A 272 5.74 -13.90 2.81
C SER A 272 6.08 -15.19 3.53
N GLY A 273 5.46 -16.31 3.15
CA GLY A 273 5.51 -17.57 3.87
C GLY A 273 4.66 -17.57 5.14
N ARG A 274 3.84 -16.54 5.37
CA ARG A 274 2.96 -16.38 6.54
C ARG A 274 1.55 -16.05 6.08
N LYS A 275 0.55 -16.54 6.79
CA LYS A 275 -0.85 -16.13 6.58
C LYS A 275 -1.04 -14.66 6.87
N PRO A 276 -1.93 -13.96 6.14
CA PRO A 276 -2.26 -12.57 6.45
C PRO A 276 -2.95 -12.47 7.81
N GLN A 277 -2.66 -11.38 8.54
CA GLN A 277 -3.28 -11.08 9.82
C GLN A 277 -4.75 -10.65 9.61
N ALA A 278 -5.67 -11.20 10.41
CA ALA A 278 -7.05 -10.76 10.37
C ALA A 278 -7.22 -9.35 10.97
N LEU A 279 -8.20 -8.58 10.45
CA LEU A 279 -8.47 -7.23 10.95
C LEU A 279 -8.78 -7.24 12.47
N ALA A 280 -9.52 -8.24 12.92
CA ALA A 280 -9.86 -8.37 14.36
C ALA A 280 -8.61 -8.51 15.24
N ASP A 281 -7.66 -9.33 14.83
CA ASP A 281 -6.41 -9.55 15.57
C ASP A 281 -5.54 -8.29 15.54
N PHE A 282 -5.46 -7.63 14.37
CA PHE A 282 -4.76 -6.35 14.22
C PHE A 282 -5.33 -5.27 15.16
N LEU A 283 -6.66 -5.14 15.23
CA LEU A 283 -7.31 -4.16 16.10
C LEU A 283 -7.13 -4.50 17.58
N GLU A 284 -7.18 -5.78 17.97
CA GLU A 284 -6.92 -6.21 19.37
C GLU A 284 -5.50 -5.87 19.79
N GLU A 285 -4.49 -6.16 18.94
CA GLU A 285 -3.09 -5.83 19.21
C GLU A 285 -2.85 -4.30 19.33
N ASN A 286 -3.66 -3.51 18.64
CA ASN A 286 -3.52 -2.05 18.58
C ASN A 286 -4.64 -1.31 19.34
N LYS A 287 -5.39 -1.97 20.22
CA LYS A 287 -6.57 -1.38 20.89
C LYS A 287 -6.26 -0.13 21.72
N ALA A 288 -5.04 0.00 22.22
CA ALA A 288 -4.62 1.22 22.92
C ALA A 288 -4.70 2.48 22.02
N ALA A 289 -4.55 2.33 20.71
CA ALA A 289 -4.71 3.42 19.76
C ALA A 289 -6.18 3.79 19.51
N LEU A 290 -7.12 2.92 19.83
CA LEU A 290 -8.57 3.22 19.77
C LEU A 290 -9.05 4.06 20.96
N ALA A 291 -8.27 4.12 22.04
CA ALA A 291 -8.62 4.83 23.28
C ALA A 291 -8.17 6.31 23.28
N GLN A 292 -7.47 6.74 22.24
CA GLN A 292 -6.97 8.12 22.06
C GLN A 292 -7.94 8.94 21.20
#